data_3ea5334f10ed834bc8eebdd7ff33c453
#
_entry.id   3ea5334f10ed834bc8eebdd7ff33c453
#
_cell.length_a   1.000
_cell.length_b   1.000
_cell.length_c   1.000
_cell.angle_alpha   90.00
_cell.angle_beta   90.00
_cell.angle_gamma   90.00
#
_symmetry.space_group_name_H-M   'P 1'
#
loop_
_entity.id
_entity.type
_entity.pdbx_description
1 polymer ?
#
loop_
_entity_poly.entity_id
_entity_poly.type
_entity_poly.pdbx_seq_one_letter_code
_entity_poly.pdbx_strand_id
1 'polypeptide(L)'
;MTARLPLLAALLVPRLLAAQTAPSAAEVDSVLGALVETHGVSGMEAPVRDVVSRLLPAWARTETDTAGNLWLTMGKGEPTVVFVAHLDEIGFTVKTIRDDGTLEAHAAGGFFPSLWEGQPALVHTGRTTVPGVFVPHDSTAPPTPPGADPIVRVDVGTSDHAGTAALGIGVGSTVTSPKRYVRLLGTRATGRAMDDRVGSTALVLAARHLDRARLRHTVIFLWSVREEIGLEGAQAAASALRGRPARVHAIDTFVSADSPLERSNFAVAPLGRGPVARALDNSAVTPPAYVDSLAALAKARDLPLQIGTTNGGNDGSAFGDWGVPDVPIGWPLRYSHSPAEVVDLRDVVGLARLVGAIAEGW
;
A
#
# COMPACT_ATOMS: atom_id res chain seq x y z
N MET A 1 -68.17 -25.97 25.77
CA MET A 1 -67.01 -26.43 24.94
C MET A 1 -66.14 -25.22 24.70
N THR A 2 -65.10 -25.09 25.51
CA THR A 2 -64.16 -23.96 25.44
C THR A 2 -62.86 -24.46 24.79
N ALA A 3 -62.58 -24.02 23.55
CA ALA A 3 -61.38 -24.35 22.82
C ALA A 3 -60.22 -23.51 23.37
N ARG A 4 -59.18 -24.17 23.89
CA ARG A 4 -57.89 -23.58 24.26
C ARG A 4 -56.97 -23.58 23.04
N LEU A 5 -56.57 -22.39 22.52
CA LEU A 5 -55.48 -22.24 21.57
C LEU A 5 -54.14 -22.42 22.29
N PRO A 6 -53.18 -23.15 21.71
CA PRO A 6 -51.85 -23.23 22.27
C PRO A 6 -51.05 -21.95 21.88
N LEU A 7 -50.46 -21.33 22.89
CA LEU A 7 -49.48 -20.26 22.72
C LEU A 7 -48.19 -20.87 22.23
N LEU A 8 -47.79 -20.62 20.97
CA LEU A 8 -46.45 -20.92 20.47
C LEU A 8 -45.51 -19.85 21.01
N ALA A 9 -44.71 -20.19 22.00
CA ALA A 9 -43.58 -19.36 22.42
C ALA A 9 -42.47 -19.49 21.41
N ALA A 10 -42.24 -18.47 20.58
CA ALA A 10 -41.10 -18.36 19.73
C ALA A 10 -39.85 -18.15 20.61
N LEU A 11 -39.02 -19.17 20.73
CA LEU A 11 -37.70 -19.07 21.34
C LEU A 11 -36.79 -18.22 20.40
N LEU A 12 -36.63 -16.94 20.78
CA LEU A 12 -35.57 -16.08 20.24
C LEU A 12 -34.23 -16.62 20.73
N VAL A 13 -33.58 -17.46 19.93
CA VAL A 13 -32.18 -17.82 20.14
C VAL A 13 -31.35 -16.58 19.78
N PRO A 14 -30.65 -15.95 20.72
CA PRO A 14 -29.72 -14.89 20.38
C PRO A 14 -28.63 -15.49 19.48
N ARG A 15 -28.59 -15.07 18.21
CA ARG A 15 -27.42 -15.30 17.36
C ARG A 15 -26.27 -14.55 18.01
N LEU A 16 -25.42 -15.25 18.74
CA LEU A 16 -24.10 -14.74 19.08
C LEU A 16 -23.44 -14.34 17.75
N LEU A 17 -23.31 -13.04 17.52
CA LEU A 17 -22.47 -12.51 16.46
C LEU A 17 -21.07 -13.01 16.77
N ALA A 18 -20.58 -13.97 16.01
CA ALA A 18 -19.16 -14.32 16.05
C ALA A 18 -18.39 -13.04 15.75
N ALA A 19 -17.70 -12.52 16.76
CA ALA A 19 -16.82 -11.38 16.58
C ALA A 19 -15.75 -11.79 15.56
N GLN A 20 -15.50 -10.94 14.57
CA GLN A 20 -14.35 -11.11 13.69
C GLN A 20 -13.11 -11.33 14.57
N THR A 21 -12.40 -12.44 14.35
CA THR A 21 -11.12 -12.64 15.02
C THR A 21 -10.13 -11.61 14.48
N ALA A 22 -9.61 -10.76 15.35
CA ALA A 22 -8.62 -9.79 14.93
C ALA A 22 -7.33 -10.50 14.49
N PRO A 23 -6.63 -10.00 13.45
CA PRO A 23 -5.31 -10.50 13.10
C PRO A 23 -4.37 -10.46 14.30
N SER A 24 -3.62 -11.52 14.52
CA SER A 24 -2.58 -11.53 15.57
C SER A 24 -1.35 -10.74 15.15
N ALA A 25 -0.57 -10.25 16.12
CA ALA A 25 0.70 -9.57 15.83
C ALA A 25 1.67 -10.45 15.02
N ALA A 26 1.71 -11.76 15.31
CA ALA A 26 2.54 -12.73 14.58
C ALA A 26 2.08 -12.90 13.11
N GLU A 27 0.77 -12.85 12.87
CA GLU A 27 0.24 -12.91 11.51
C GLU A 27 0.56 -11.63 10.72
N VAL A 28 0.46 -10.46 11.35
CA VAL A 28 0.88 -9.19 10.75
C VAL A 28 2.36 -9.23 10.40
N ASP A 29 3.23 -9.65 11.34
CA ASP A 29 4.67 -9.80 11.11
C ASP A 29 4.97 -10.71 9.92
N SER A 30 4.30 -11.84 9.84
CA SER A 30 4.51 -12.81 8.77
C SER A 30 4.10 -12.28 7.40
N VAL A 31 2.93 -11.64 7.30
CA VAL A 31 2.42 -11.10 6.03
C VAL A 31 3.19 -9.87 5.61
N LEU A 32 3.35 -8.89 6.50
CA LEU A 32 4.05 -7.65 6.21
C LEU A 32 5.53 -7.90 5.90
N GLY A 33 6.21 -8.74 6.70
CA GLY A 33 7.60 -9.09 6.47
C GLY A 33 7.83 -9.73 5.09
N ALA A 34 6.97 -10.67 4.69
CA ALA A 34 7.06 -11.31 3.38
C ALA A 34 6.89 -10.30 2.23
N LEU A 35 5.97 -9.34 2.37
CA LEU A 35 5.75 -8.30 1.35
C LEU A 35 6.87 -7.26 1.34
N VAL A 36 7.30 -6.77 2.50
CA VAL A 36 8.40 -5.78 2.62
C VAL A 36 9.70 -6.32 2.04
N GLU A 37 10.04 -7.58 2.28
CA GLU A 37 11.28 -8.18 1.79
C GLU A 37 11.26 -8.53 0.29
N THR A 38 10.10 -8.44 -0.36
CA THR A 38 9.97 -8.69 -1.80
C THR A 38 10.15 -7.39 -2.58
N HIS A 39 11.08 -7.37 -3.54
CA HIS A 39 11.33 -6.23 -4.42
C HIS A 39 10.24 -6.10 -5.49
N GLY A 40 9.85 -4.87 -5.80
CA GLY A 40 8.84 -4.57 -6.80
C GLY A 40 8.79 -3.08 -7.11
N VAL A 41 9.84 -2.55 -7.76
CA VAL A 41 9.83 -1.17 -8.29
C VAL A 41 8.72 -1.03 -9.32
N SER A 42 8.14 0.17 -9.43
CA SER A 42 7.10 0.48 -10.43
C SER A 42 7.41 -0.10 -11.81
N GLY A 43 6.49 -0.92 -12.32
CA GLY A 43 6.66 -1.70 -13.56
C GLY A 43 7.28 -3.10 -13.37
N MET A 44 7.71 -3.46 -12.17
CA MET A 44 8.31 -4.76 -11.84
C MET A 44 7.63 -5.45 -10.64
N GLU A 45 6.32 -5.27 -10.50
CA GLU A 45 5.53 -5.70 -9.34
C GLU A 45 5.19 -7.20 -9.34
N ALA A 46 5.44 -7.92 -10.43
CA ALA A 46 5.07 -9.34 -10.54
C ALA A 46 5.51 -10.20 -9.33
N PRO A 47 6.73 -10.08 -8.78
CA PRO A 47 7.13 -10.85 -7.61
C PRO A 47 6.25 -10.57 -6.38
N VAL A 48 5.86 -9.32 -6.17
CA VAL A 48 5.03 -8.90 -5.04
C VAL A 48 3.60 -9.41 -5.21
N ARG A 49 3.05 -9.30 -6.42
CA ARG A 49 1.74 -9.86 -6.78
C ARG A 49 1.67 -11.36 -6.50
N ASP A 50 2.74 -12.10 -6.83
CA ASP A 50 2.83 -13.53 -6.56
C ASP A 50 2.87 -13.83 -5.06
N VAL A 51 3.53 -12.98 -4.26
CA VAL A 51 3.51 -13.10 -2.80
C VAL A 51 2.11 -12.85 -2.26
N VAL A 52 1.43 -11.78 -2.67
CA VAL A 52 0.04 -11.49 -2.29
C VAL A 52 -0.84 -12.70 -2.60
N SER A 53 -0.78 -13.23 -3.83
CA SER A 53 -1.58 -14.39 -4.26
C SER A 53 -1.37 -15.62 -3.37
N ARG A 54 -0.13 -15.89 -2.96
CA ARG A 54 0.19 -17.01 -2.05
C ARG A 54 -0.28 -16.78 -0.61
N LEU A 55 -0.34 -15.53 -0.18
CA LEU A 55 -0.75 -15.15 1.18
C LEU A 55 -2.27 -15.11 1.34
N LEU A 56 -3.02 -15.01 0.26
CA LEU A 56 -4.47 -15.02 0.30
C LEU A 56 -5.03 -16.39 0.75
N PRO A 57 -6.22 -16.44 1.35
CA PRO A 57 -6.83 -17.70 1.76
C PRO A 57 -7.18 -18.59 0.55
N ALA A 58 -7.18 -19.89 0.75
CA ALA A 58 -7.38 -20.89 -0.32
C ALA A 58 -8.68 -20.75 -1.12
N TRP A 59 -9.68 -20.07 -0.59
CA TRP A 59 -10.93 -19.78 -1.29
C TRP A 59 -10.82 -18.60 -2.26
N ALA A 60 -9.83 -17.71 -2.09
CA ALA A 60 -9.68 -16.51 -2.92
C ALA A 60 -9.37 -16.93 -4.37
N ARG A 61 -10.14 -16.38 -5.29
CA ARG A 61 -9.92 -16.53 -6.72
C ARG A 61 -9.56 -15.15 -7.26
N THR A 62 -8.29 -15.02 -7.59
CA THR A 62 -7.74 -13.76 -8.09
C THR A 62 -7.61 -13.80 -9.60
N GLU A 63 -7.70 -12.62 -10.21
CA GLU A 63 -7.47 -12.39 -11.63
C GLU A 63 -6.40 -11.31 -11.78
N THR A 64 -5.56 -11.43 -12.81
CA THR A 64 -4.59 -10.38 -13.16
C THR A 64 -5.05 -9.75 -14.46
N ASP A 65 -5.22 -8.44 -14.48
CA ASP A 65 -5.59 -7.73 -15.70
C ASP A 65 -4.38 -7.45 -16.60
N THR A 66 -4.63 -6.84 -17.75
CA THR A 66 -3.59 -6.52 -18.73
C THR A 66 -2.63 -5.41 -18.28
N ALA A 67 -3.03 -4.59 -17.31
CA ALA A 67 -2.16 -3.60 -16.69
C ALA A 67 -1.20 -4.22 -15.67
N GLY A 68 -1.55 -5.40 -15.15
CA GLY A 68 -0.80 -6.12 -14.12
C GLY A 68 -1.42 -6.03 -12.72
N ASN A 69 -2.55 -5.38 -12.56
CA ASN A 69 -3.28 -5.33 -11.29
C ASN A 69 -3.77 -6.71 -10.89
N LEU A 70 -3.83 -6.98 -9.59
CA LEU A 70 -4.43 -8.18 -9.02
C LEU A 70 -5.81 -7.86 -8.45
N TRP A 71 -6.81 -8.64 -8.82
CA TRP A 71 -8.18 -8.47 -8.42
C TRP A 71 -8.69 -9.64 -7.59
N LEU A 72 -9.41 -9.33 -6.50
CA LEU A 72 -10.20 -10.29 -5.74
C LEU A 72 -11.62 -9.76 -5.60
N THR A 73 -12.56 -10.34 -6.33
CA THR A 73 -13.98 -9.99 -6.24
C THR A 73 -14.70 -10.94 -5.29
N MET A 74 -15.48 -10.37 -4.37
CA MET A 74 -16.21 -11.09 -3.32
C MET A 74 -17.66 -10.56 -3.23
N GLY A 75 -18.53 -11.38 -2.63
CA GLY A 75 -19.95 -11.01 -2.50
C GLY A 75 -20.67 -10.97 -3.86
N LYS A 76 -21.82 -10.37 -3.88
CA LYS A 76 -22.63 -10.16 -5.11
C LYS A 76 -23.71 -9.11 -4.89
N GLY A 77 -24.13 -8.48 -5.97
CA GLY A 77 -25.18 -7.43 -5.95
C GLY A 77 -24.61 -6.02 -5.80
N GLU A 78 -25.49 -5.07 -5.79
CA GLU A 78 -25.17 -3.66 -5.65
C GLU A 78 -25.33 -3.20 -4.19
N PRO A 79 -24.58 -2.17 -3.77
CA PRO A 79 -23.57 -1.45 -4.57
C PRO A 79 -22.25 -2.24 -4.71
N THR A 80 -21.40 -1.82 -5.67
CA THR A 80 -20.01 -2.27 -5.74
C THR A 80 -19.11 -1.32 -4.96
N VAL A 81 -18.25 -1.86 -4.08
CA VAL A 81 -17.27 -1.10 -3.31
C VAL A 81 -15.87 -1.62 -3.62
N VAL A 82 -14.94 -0.71 -3.91
CA VAL A 82 -13.55 -1.05 -4.24
C VAL A 82 -12.64 -0.61 -3.09
N PHE A 83 -11.71 -1.47 -2.71
CA PHE A 83 -10.54 -1.13 -1.90
C PHE A 83 -9.32 -1.31 -2.77
N VAL A 84 -8.46 -0.31 -2.84
CA VAL A 84 -7.24 -0.34 -3.64
C VAL A 84 -6.02 -0.03 -2.77
N ALA A 85 -4.97 -0.83 -2.95
CA ALA A 85 -3.65 -0.67 -2.33
C ALA A 85 -2.59 -1.01 -3.37
N HIS A 86 -1.50 -0.23 -3.46
CA HIS A 86 -0.54 -0.48 -4.52
C HIS A 86 0.53 -1.52 -4.17
N LEU A 87 1.04 -2.17 -5.22
CA LEU A 87 2.07 -3.20 -5.14
C LEU A 87 3.48 -2.67 -5.36
N ASP A 88 3.60 -1.56 -6.06
CA ASP A 88 4.91 -1.01 -6.39
C ASP A 88 5.56 -0.29 -5.20
N GLU A 89 6.76 0.09 -5.41
CA GLU A 89 7.60 0.82 -4.49
C GLU A 89 8.50 1.75 -5.29
N ILE A 90 8.90 2.86 -4.66
CA ILE A 90 9.91 3.74 -5.22
C ILE A 90 11.23 3.00 -5.42
N GLY A 91 11.97 3.42 -6.44
CA GLY A 91 13.29 2.89 -6.77
C GLY A 91 13.90 3.67 -7.93
N PHE A 92 14.79 3.02 -8.66
CA PHE A 92 15.41 3.65 -9.83
C PHE A 92 15.37 2.71 -11.02
N THR A 93 15.44 3.30 -12.21
CA THR A 93 15.56 2.59 -13.47
C THR A 93 16.85 3.00 -14.17
N VAL A 94 17.69 2.04 -14.54
CA VAL A 94 18.92 2.27 -15.29
C VAL A 94 18.57 2.86 -16.65
N LYS A 95 19.15 4.00 -16.96
CA LYS A 95 19.03 4.68 -18.26
C LYS A 95 20.31 4.57 -19.09
N THR A 96 21.46 4.50 -18.42
CA THR A 96 22.76 4.47 -19.10
C THR A 96 23.75 3.60 -18.32
N ILE A 97 24.53 2.79 -19.03
CA ILE A 97 25.79 2.22 -18.54
C ILE A 97 26.90 3.14 -19.07
N ARG A 98 27.67 3.72 -18.18
CA ARG A 98 28.73 4.66 -18.51
C ARG A 98 30.02 3.93 -18.96
N ASP A 99 30.93 4.65 -19.58
CA ASP A 99 32.21 4.09 -20.06
C ASP A 99 33.07 3.57 -18.89
N ASP A 100 32.95 4.17 -17.70
CA ASP A 100 33.63 3.74 -16.48
C ASP A 100 32.97 2.54 -15.77
N GLY A 101 31.95 1.94 -16.38
CA GLY A 101 31.21 0.80 -15.86
C GLY A 101 30.10 1.16 -14.83
N THR A 102 30.05 2.40 -14.36
CA THR A 102 28.98 2.82 -13.44
C THR A 102 27.65 2.99 -14.18
N LEU A 103 26.56 2.89 -13.43
CA LEU A 103 25.22 3.08 -13.94
C LEU A 103 24.72 4.49 -13.65
N GLU A 104 23.97 5.06 -14.57
CA GLU A 104 23.12 6.22 -14.35
C GLU A 104 21.69 5.73 -14.26
N ALA A 105 21.05 5.95 -13.12
CA ALA A 105 19.71 5.50 -12.85
C ALA A 105 18.82 6.68 -12.42
N HIS A 106 17.63 6.75 -13.03
CA HIS A 106 16.64 7.80 -12.80
C HIS A 106 15.59 7.31 -11.81
N ALA A 107 15.07 8.21 -11.02
CA ALA A 107 14.03 7.91 -10.04
C ALA A 107 12.77 7.35 -10.72
N ALA A 108 12.17 6.37 -10.06
CA ALA A 108 10.81 5.88 -10.28
C ALA A 108 10.06 6.11 -8.96
N GLY A 109 9.24 7.18 -8.93
CA GLY A 109 8.56 7.68 -7.75
C GLY A 109 9.22 8.90 -7.10
N GLY A 110 8.59 9.41 -6.05
CA GLY A 110 9.07 10.55 -5.27
C GLY A 110 10.34 10.23 -4.49
N PHE A 111 11.37 11.12 -4.53
CA PHE A 111 12.68 10.71 -4.11
C PHE A 111 13.53 11.81 -3.48
N PHE A 112 14.29 11.46 -2.44
CA PHE A 112 15.30 12.29 -1.82
C PHE A 112 16.69 11.64 -2.01
N PRO A 113 17.47 11.97 -3.06
CA PRO A 113 18.73 11.30 -3.38
C PRO A 113 19.70 11.19 -2.21
N SER A 114 19.79 12.23 -1.37
CA SER A 114 20.67 12.28 -0.20
C SER A 114 20.42 11.19 0.84
N LEU A 115 19.24 10.54 0.84
CA LEU A 115 18.95 9.44 1.73
C LEU A 115 19.50 8.10 1.23
N TRP A 116 19.89 8.03 -0.05
CA TRP A 116 20.30 6.80 -0.72
C TRP A 116 21.78 6.78 -1.07
N GLU A 117 22.36 7.95 -1.33
CA GLU A 117 23.79 8.10 -1.63
C GLU A 117 24.67 7.48 -0.54
N GLY A 118 25.68 6.73 -0.95
CA GLY A 118 26.60 6.03 -0.04
C GLY A 118 26.06 4.74 0.57
N GLN A 119 24.85 4.32 0.19
CA GLN A 119 24.25 3.08 0.69
C GLN A 119 24.48 1.90 -0.25
N PRO A 120 24.39 0.64 0.24
CA PRO A 120 24.35 -0.53 -0.64
C PRO A 120 23.18 -0.44 -1.62
N ALA A 121 23.42 -0.93 -2.84
CA ALA A 121 22.44 -1.01 -3.91
C ALA A 121 22.25 -2.46 -4.36
N LEU A 122 21.08 -2.75 -4.93
CA LEU A 122 20.75 -3.99 -5.62
C LEU A 122 20.24 -3.65 -7.01
N VAL A 123 20.89 -4.17 -8.04
CA VAL A 123 20.46 -4.01 -9.45
C VAL A 123 19.74 -5.28 -9.88
N HIS A 124 18.47 -5.16 -10.24
CA HIS A 124 17.61 -6.27 -10.64
C HIS A 124 17.55 -6.35 -12.16
N THR A 125 18.05 -7.44 -12.75
CA THR A 125 18.12 -7.63 -14.21
C THR A 125 16.94 -8.42 -14.77
N GLY A 126 15.97 -8.81 -13.94
CA GLY A 126 14.89 -9.73 -14.30
C GLY A 126 15.31 -11.22 -14.27
N ARG A 127 16.63 -11.51 -14.26
CA ARG A 127 17.17 -12.88 -14.13
C ARG A 127 17.91 -13.08 -12.82
N THR A 128 18.63 -12.05 -12.38
CA THR A 128 19.46 -12.07 -11.18
C THR A 128 19.45 -10.70 -10.53
N THR A 129 19.96 -10.65 -9.31
CA THR A 129 20.21 -9.40 -8.60
C THR A 129 21.71 -9.24 -8.40
N VAL A 130 22.24 -8.13 -8.85
CA VAL A 130 23.66 -7.78 -8.75
C VAL A 130 23.85 -6.77 -7.63
N PRO A 131 24.70 -7.03 -6.62
CA PRO A 131 25.02 -6.05 -5.60
C PRO A 131 25.83 -4.89 -6.16
N GLY A 132 25.63 -3.72 -5.58
CA GLY A 132 26.35 -2.49 -5.91
C GLY A 132 26.31 -1.50 -4.77
N VAL A 133 26.71 -0.28 -5.06
CA VAL A 133 26.70 0.85 -4.13
C VAL A 133 26.12 2.08 -4.84
N PHE A 134 25.20 2.78 -4.21
CA PHE A 134 24.86 4.13 -4.62
C PHE A 134 26.08 5.02 -4.38
N VAL A 135 26.64 5.58 -5.43
CA VAL A 135 27.84 6.40 -5.34
C VAL A 135 27.61 7.57 -4.38
N PRO A 136 28.50 7.79 -3.41
CA PRO A 136 28.36 8.92 -2.50
C PRO A 136 28.26 10.27 -3.22
N HIS A 137 27.59 11.23 -2.59
CA HIS A 137 27.42 12.55 -3.14
C HIS A 137 28.79 13.21 -3.45
N ASP A 138 28.92 13.71 -4.68
CA ASP A 138 30.06 14.53 -5.06
C ASP A 138 29.77 15.99 -4.68
N SER A 139 30.35 16.45 -3.57
CA SER A 139 30.18 17.81 -3.08
C SER A 139 30.77 18.89 -4.02
N THR A 140 31.52 18.48 -5.03
CA THR A 140 32.07 19.38 -6.05
C THR A 140 31.18 19.48 -7.29
N ALA A 141 30.22 18.59 -7.45
CA ALA A 141 29.26 18.63 -8.54
C ALA A 141 28.33 19.86 -8.42
N PRO A 142 27.91 20.45 -9.54
CA PRO A 142 26.90 21.51 -9.48
C PRO A 142 25.59 20.93 -8.92
N PRO A 143 24.84 21.74 -8.15
CA PRO A 143 23.55 21.32 -7.60
C PRO A 143 22.57 20.95 -8.72
N THR A 144 21.77 19.92 -8.48
CA THR A 144 20.71 19.51 -9.41
C THR A 144 19.74 20.67 -9.62
N PRO A 145 19.46 21.07 -10.89
CA PRO A 145 18.52 22.15 -11.16
C PRO A 145 17.14 21.87 -10.55
N PRO A 146 16.44 22.89 -10.05
CA PRO A 146 15.07 22.74 -9.57
C PRO A 146 14.15 22.11 -10.65
N GLY A 147 13.42 21.07 -10.29
CA GLY A 147 12.48 20.36 -11.19
C GLY A 147 13.13 19.34 -12.13
N ALA A 148 14.44 19.10 -12.04
CA ALA A 148 15.07 17.99 -12.74
C ALA A 148 14.79 16.67 -12.01
N ASP A 149 14.57 15.60 -12.78
CA ASP A 149 14.41 14.27 -12.21
C ASP A 149 15.67 13.86 -11.43
N PRO A 150 15.52 13.31 -10.23
CA PRO A 150 16.64 12.83 -9.46
C PRO A 150 17.38 11.70 -10.19
N ILE A 151 18.68 11.88 -10.35
CA ILE A 151 19.58 10.91 -10.97
C ILE A 151 20.58 10.45 -9.91
N VAL A 152 20.76 9.15 -9.80
CA VAL A 152 21.79 8.56 -8.96
C VAL A 152 22.79 7.78 -9.81
N ARG A 153 24.01 7.67 -9.31
CA ARG A 153 25.01 6.78 -9.86
C ARG A 153 25.12 5.51 -9.03
N VAL A 154 25.30 4.36 -9.69
CA VAL A 154 25.47 3.09 -9.01
C VAL A 154 26.73 2.41 -9.53
N ASP A 155 27.61 2.03 -8.61
CA ASP A 155 28.82 1.26 -8.89
C ASP A 155 28.54 -0.22 -8.57
N VAL A 156 28.78 -1.10 -9.54
CA VAL A 156 28.63 -2.56 -9.41
C VAL A 156 29.97 -3.29 -9.40
N GLY A 157 31.07 -2.55 -9.25
CA GLY A 157 32.42 -3.09 -9.12
C GLY A 157 33.11 -3.45 -10.45
N THR A 158 32.57 -3.00 -11.57
CA THR A 158 33.20 -3.16 -12.91
C THR A 158 33.98 -1.91 -13.30
N SER A 159 34.88 -2.04 -14.28
CA SER A 159 35.75 -0.93 -14.71
C SER A 159 35.36 -0.35 -16.07
N ASP A 160 34.43 -0.98 -16.78
CA ASP A 160 33.99 -0.54 -18.10
C ASP A 160 32.58 -1.00 -18.44
N HIS A 161 32.02 -0.41 -19.49
CA HIS A 161 30.69 -0.72 -20.01
C HIS A 161 30.47 -2.21 -20.31
N ALA A 162 31.46 -2.87 -20.95
CA ALA A 162 31.34 -4.25 -21.38
C ALA A 162 31.26 -5.21 -20.18
N GLY A 163 32.05 -4.96 -19.14
CA GLY A 163 32.02 -5.72 -17.90
C GLY A 163 30.66 -5.62 -17.19
N THR A 164 30.09 -4.41 -17.13
CA THR A 164 28.79 -4.21 -16.57
C THR A 164 27.66 -4.89 -17.36
N ALA A 165 27.70 -4.76 -18.69
CA ALA A 165 26.72 -5.42 -19.56
C ALA A 165 26.81 -6.95 -19.48
N ALA A 166 28.00 -7.51 -19.27
CA ALA A 166 28.24 -8.96 -19.11
C ALA A 166 27.53 -9.53 -17.83
N LEU A 167 27.26 -8.69 -16.82
CA LEU A 167 26.46 -9.06 -15.65
C LEU A 167 24.95 -9.17 -15.96
N GLY A 168 24.54 -8.90 -17.21
CA GLY A 168 23.14 -8.89 -17.63
C GLY A 168 22.41 -7.59 -17.27
N ILE A 169 23.14 -6.56 -16.84
CA ILE A 169 22.60 -5.23 -16.57
C ILE A 169 22.40 -4.49 -17.89
N GLY A 170 21.28 -3.83 -18.04
CA GLY A 170 20.95 -3.02 -19.21
C GLY A 170 19.98 -1.90 -18.88
N VAL A 171 19.68 -1.09 -19.89
CA VAL A 171 18.62 -0.07 -19.81
C VAL A 171 17.31 -0.77 -19.43
N GLY A 172 16.59 -0.22 -18.45
CA GLY A 172 15.37 -0.81 -17.89
C GLY A 172 15.60 -1.74 -16.70
N SER A 173 16.85 -2.13 -16.37
CA SER A 173 17.11 -2.78 -15.08
C SER A 173 16.73 -1.84 -13.94
N THR A 174 16.12 -2.38 -12.88
CA THR A 174 15.71 -1.56 -11.74
C THR A 174 16.75 -1.62 -10.62
N VAL A 175 16.81 -0.55 -9.82
CA VAL A 175 17.75 -0.46 -8.71
C VAL A 175 17.01 -0.12 -7.43
N THR A 176 17.35 -0.82 -6.36
CA THR A 176 16.83 -0.58 -5.02
C THR A 176 17.97 -0.63 -4.00
N SER A 177 17.71 -0.21 -2.76
CA SER A 177 18.56 -0.61 -1.64
C SER A 177 18.13 -2.00 -1.12
N PRO A 178 19.01 -2.73 -0.42
CA PRO A 178 18.63 -3.94 0.30
C PRO A 178 17.44 -3.68 1.23
N LYS A 179 16.53 -4.65 1.29
CA LYS A 179 15.37 -4.60 2.18
C LYS A 179 15.52 -5.58 3.33
N ARG A 180 15.07 -5.15 4.47
CA ARG A 180 14.91 -5.99 5.64
C ARG A 180 13.76 -5.51 6.47
N TYR A 181 12.84 -6.40 6.81
CA TYR A 181 11.84 -6.16 7.82
C TYR A 181 12.44 -6.34 9.20
N VAL A 182 12.37 -5.32 10.05
CA VAL A 182 12.97 -5.35 11.39
C VAL A 182 11.97 -4.88 12.44
N ARG A 183 11.77 -5.70 13.48
CA ARG A 183 11.00 -5.28 14.65
C ARG A 183 11.83 -4.30 15.47
N LEU A 184 11.22 -3.17 15.78
CA LEU A 184 11.74 -2.19 16.74
C LEU A 184 11.17 -2.45 18.14
N LEU A 185 11.57 -1.62 19.11
CA LEU A 185 11.07 -1.72 20.47
C LEU A 185 9.53 -1.52 20.52
N GLY A 186 8.86 -2.32 21.32
CA GLY A 186 7.41 -2.30 21.47
C GLY A 186 6.68 -2.91 20.28
N THR A 187 5.72 -2.16 19.72
CA THR A 187 4.85 -2.61 18.62
C THR A 187 5.28 -2.09 17.26
N ARG A 188 6.43 -1.43 17.16
CA ARG A 188 6.89 -0.80 15.92
C ARG A 188 7.72 -1.74 15.07
N ALA A 189 7.73 -1.47 13.78
CA ALA A 189 8.58 -2.12 12.79
C ALA A 189 9.14 -1.10 11.82
N THR A 190 10.27 -1.44 11.22
CA THR A 190 10.90 -0.65 10.16
C THR A 190 11.27 -1.52 8.97
N GLY A 191 11.28 -0.92 7.82
CA GLY A 191 11.68 -1.49 6.56
C GLY A 191 11.52 -0.44 5.46
N ARG A 192 12.01 -0.74 4.29
CA ARG A 192 11.73 0.07 3.10
C ARG A 192 10.45 -0.43 2.42
N ALA A 193 9.74 0.46 1.77
CA ALA A 193 8.49 0.15 1.08
C ALA A 193 7.35 -0.31 2.03
N MET A 194 7.28 0.25 3.24
CA MET A 194 6.03 0.17 4.01
C MET A 194 4.90 0.80 3.21
N ASP A 195 5.22 1.82 2.44
CA ASP A 195 4.47 2.43 1.36
C ASP A 195 4.52 1.54 0.10
N ASP A 196 3.44 0.85 -0.37
CA ASP A 196 2.21 0.59 0.41
C ASP A 196 2.06 -0.92 0.72
N ARG A 197 3.16 -1.54 1.19
CA ARG A 197 3.10 -2.94 1.66
C ARG A 197 2.17 -3.09 2.87
N VAL A 198 1.96 -2.02 3.64
CA VAL A 198 1.02 -2.03 4.77
C VAL A 198 -0.42 -2.09 4.28
N GLY A 199 -0.82 -1.29 3.31
CA GLY A 199 -2.15 -1.36 2.71
C GLY A 199 -2.39 -2.72 2.04
N SER A 200 -1.43 -3.19 1.25
CA SER A 200 -1.45 -4.54 0.67
C SER A 200 -1.60 -5.63 1.74
N THR A 201 -0.90 -5.52 2.88
CA THR A 201 -1.03 -6.41 4.04
C THR A 201 -2.43 -6.35 4.64
N ALA A 202 -2.98 -5.15 4.80
CA ALA A 202 -4.31 -4.96 5.37
C ALA A 202 -5.40 -5.61 4.53
N LEU A 203 -5.32 -5.53 3.19
CA LEU A 203 -6.25 -6.23 2.30
C LEU A 203 -6.13 -7.76 2.42
N VAL A 204 -4.91 -8.31 2.48
CA VAL A 204 -4.68 -9.75 2.69
C VAL A 204 -5.27 -10.21 4.02
N LEU A 205 -5.00 -9.49 5.10
CA LEU A 205 -5.52 -9.82 6.42
C LEU A 205 -7.03 -9.66 6.50
N ALA A 206 -7.60 -8.61 5.90
CA ALA A 206 -9.03 -8.45 5.79
C ALA A 206 -9.66 -9.64 5.05
N ALA A 207 -9.08 -10.09 3.91
CA ALA A 207 -9.57 -11.25 3.18
C ALA A 207 -9.55 -12.54 4.01
N ARG A 208 -8.57 -12.70 4.92
CA ARG A 208 -8.47 -13.87 5.80
C ARG A 208 -9.52 -13.87 6.92
N HIS A 209 -9.88 -12.69 7.43
CA HIS A 209 -10.66 -12.55 8.66
C HIS A 209 -12.11 -12.10 8.46
N LEU A 210 -12.47 -11.56 7.27
CA LEU A 210 -13.85 -11.16 7.01
C LEU A 210 -14.78 -12.39 6.92
N ASP A 211 -16.02 -12.21 7.37
CA ASP A 211 -17.07 -13.21 7.18
C ASP A 211 -17.77 -12.98 5.83
N ARG A 212 -17.42 -13.78 4.82
CA ARG A 212 -18.00 -13.69 3.48
C ARG A 212 -19.53 -13.88 3.45
N ALA A 213 -20.10 -14.59 4.41
CA ALA A 213 -21.55 -14.76 4.51
C ALA A 213 -22.27 -13.46 4.88
N ARG A 214 -21.54 -12.48 5.40
CA ARG A 214 -22.05 -11.15 5.75
C ARG A 214 -21.97 -10.15 4.61
N LEU A 215 -21.24 -10.44 3.54
CA LEU A 215 -21.16 -9.56 2.37
C LEU A 215 -22.54 -9.46 1.70
N ARG A 216 -23.12 -8.26 1.69
CA ARG A 216 -24.43 -7.97 1.14
C ARG A 216 -24.39 -7.37 -0.27
N HIS A 217 -23.19 -7.06 -0.75
CA HIS A 217 -22.92 -6.36 -1.99
C HIS A 217 -21.60 -6.86 -2.60
N THR A 218 -21.25 -6.37 -3.77
CA THR A 218 -19.97 -6.69 -4.41
C THR A 218 -18.85 -5.90 -3.77
N VAL A 219 -17.81 -6.60 -3.32
CA VAL A 219 -16.58 -6.03 -2.77
C VAL A 219 -15.41 -6.45 -3.63
N ILE A 220 -14.59 -5.50 -4.04
CA ILE A 220 -13.39 -5.73 -4.83
C ILE A 220 -12.17 -5.30 -3.99
N PHE A 221 -11.24 -6.21 -3.78
CA PHE A 221 -9.89 -5.86 -3.36
C PHE A 221 -9.00 -5.82 -4.60
N LEU A 222 -8.40 -4.67 -4.82
CA LEU A 222 -7.54 -4.36 -5.95
C LEU A 222 -6.14 -4.07 -5.44
N TRP A 223 -5.17 -4.84 -5.89
CA TRP A 223 -3.76 -4.50 -5.73
C TRP A 223 -3.27 -3.91 -7.04
N SER A 224 -3.07 -2.60 -7.05
CA SER A 224 -2.70 -1.82 -8.22
C SER A 224 -1.20 -1.85 -8.47
N VAL A 225 -0.81 -1.45 -9.68
CA VAL A 225 0.58 -1.33 -10.11
C VAL A 225 0.87 0.10 -10.57
N ARG A 226 2.15 0.50 -10.50
CA ARG A 226 2.63 1.80 -10.99
C ARG A 226 1.87 3.00 -10.41
N GLU A 227 1.57 2.94 -9.12
CA GLU A 227 1.01 4.07 -8.37
C GLU A 227 2.00 5.21 -8.34
N GLU A 228 3.23 4.92 -7.91
CA GLU A 228 4.33 5.86 -7.64
C GLU A 228 4.77 6.69 -8.85
N ILE A 229 4.42 6.25 -10.06
CA ILE A 229 4.78 6.92 -11.32
C ILE A 229 3.57 7.44 -12.10
N GLY A 230 2.41 7.54 -11.45
CA GLY A 230 1.24 8.21 -12.04
C GLY A 230 -0.06 7.42 -12.01
N LEU A 231 -0.28 6.54 -11.04
CA LEU A 231 -1.55 5.81 -10.79
C LEU A 231 -2.00 4.93 -11.98
N GLU A 232 -1.07 4.45 -12.81
CA GLU A 232 -1.42 3.82 -14.11
C GLU A 232 -2.33 2.59 -13.93
N GLY A 233 -2.06 1.76 -12.90
CA GLY A 233 -2.87 0.60 -12.59
C GLY A 233 -4.28 0.98 -12.15
N ALA A 234 -4.41 1.97 -11.29
CA ALA A 234 -5.70 2.46 -10.82
C ALA A 234 -6.52 3.11 -11.96
N GLN A 235 -5.87 3.86 -12.86
CA GLN A 235 -6.52 4.42 -14.06
C GLN A 235 -7.07 3.32 -14.96
N ALA A 236 -6.31 2.25 -15.19
CA ALA A 236 -6.77 1.10 -15.96
C ALA A 236 -7.97 0.42 -15.29
N ALA A 237 -7.93 0.24 -13.97
CA ALA A 237 -9.01 -0.35 -13.20
C ALA A 237 -10.28 0.52 -13.22
N ALA A 238 -10.14 1.82 -12.99
CA ALA A 238 -11.25 2.78 -13.05
C ALA A 238 -11.93 2.77 -14.42
N SER A 239 -11.14 2.76 -15.49
CA SER A 239 -11.63 2.64 -16.86
C SER A 239 -12.39 1.32 -17.10
N ALA A 240 -11.89 0.19 -16.58
CA ALA A 240 -12.56 -1.11 -16.70
C ALA A 240 -13.91 -1.15 -15.95
N LEU A 241 -14.00 -0.49 -14.81
CA LEU A 241 -15.20 -0.42 -13.98
C LEU A 241 -16.20 0.63 -14.44
N ARG A 242 -15.80 1.65 -15.19
CA ARG A 242 -16.66 2.67 -15.83
C ARG A 242 -17.70 3.29 -14.90
N GLY A 243 -17.30 3.75 -13.73
CA GLY A 243 -18.21 4.40 -12.77
C GLY A 243 -19.21 3.47 -12.07
N ARG A 244 -19.12 2.16 -12.23
CA ARG A 244 -19.99 1.19 -11.51
C ARG A 244 -19.80 1.18 -10.01
N PRO A 245 -18.59 1.38 -9.42
CA PRO A 245 -18.45 1.43 -7.99
C PRO A 245 -19.24 2.60 -7.39
N ALA A 246 -19.89 2.37 -6.27
CA ALA A 246 -20.54 3.42 -5.49
C ALA A 246 -19.52 4.31 -4.78
N ARG A 247 -18.35 3.75 -4.46
CA ARG A 247 -17.19 4.44 -3.89
C ARG A 247 -15.94 3.57 -4.00
N VAL A 248 -14.80 4.23 -3.90
CA VAL A 248 -13.49 3.60 -3.74
C VAL A 248 -12.91 4.00 -2.38
N HIS A 249 -12.17 3.08 -1.79
CA HIS A 249 -11.34 3.30 -0.60
C HIS A 249 -9.90 3.03 -1.00
N ALA A 250 -9.14 4.08 -1.33
CA ALA A 250 -7.71 3.93 -1.44
C ALA A 250 -7.13 3.69 -0.04
N ILE A 251 -6.32 2.65 0.08
CA ILE A 251 -5.57 2.34 1.27
C ILE A 251 -4.14 2.78 0.98
N ASP A 252 -3.65 3.76 1.71
CA ASP A 252 -2.39 4.40 1.38
C ASP A 252 -1.80 5.08 2.62
N THR A 253 -0.55 5.51 2.55
CA THR A 253 0.14 6.11 3.68
C THR A 253 -0.55 7.38 4.18
N PHE A 254 -0.37 7.68 5.45
CA PHE A 254 -0.61 8.99 6.02
C PHE A 254 0.72 9.48 6.62
N VAL A 255 1.38 10.40 5.93
CA VAL A 255 2.66 10.95 6.40
C VAL A 255 2.44 11.64 7.74
N SER A 256 2.90 11.00 8.81
CA SER A 256 2.64 11.47 10.16
C SER A 256 3.62 12.57 10.58
N ALA A 257 3.08 13.66 11.12
CA ALA A 257 3.88 14.75 11.68
C ALA A 257 4.36 14.48 13.12
N ASP A 258 4.19 13.27 13.67
CA ASP A 258 4.70 12.90 15.00
C ASP A 258 6.19 12.51 14.97
N SER A 259 6.84 12.57 13.80
CA SER A 259 8.28 12.41 13.64
C SER A 259 9.02 13.65 14.12
N PRO A 260 10.16 13.51 14.80
CA PRO A 260 11.00 14.66 15.16
C PRO A 260 11.52 15.47 13.97
N LEU A 261 11.57 14.88 12.78
CA LEU A 261 12.05 15.52 11.55
C LEU A 261 10.93 16.16 10.74
N GLU A 262 9.66 15.84 11.03
CA GLU A 262 8.53 16.38 10.30
C GLU A 262 8.07 17.70 10.92
N ARG A 263 7.67 18.63 10.06
CA ARG A 263 7.03 19.87 10.51
C ARG A 263 5.53 19.62 10.62
N SER A 264 4.93 20.07 11.71
CA SER A 264 3.48 19.95 11.95
C SER A 264 2.67 20.94 11.09
N ASN A 265 2.79 20.85 9.78
CA ASN A 265 1.95 21.64 8.86
C ASN A 265 0.59 20.95 8.60
N PHE A 266 0.44 19.72 9.02
CA PHE A 266 -0.74 18.89 8.82
C PHE A 266 -1.31 18.44 10.16
N ALA A 267 -2.51 17.89 10.14
CA ALA A 267 -3.07 17.24 11.32
C ALA A 267 -2.19 16.05 11.72
N VAL A 268 -1.79 16.04 12.98
CA VAL A 268 -0.93 14.97 13.51
C VAL A 268 -1.73 13.69 13.64
N ALA A 269 -1.25 12.61 13.00
CA ALA A 269 -1.75 11.27 13.22
C ALA A 269 -0.62 10.40 13.79
N PRO A 270 -0.44 10.38 15.13
CA PRO A 270 0.63 9.63 15.74
C PRO A 270 0.48 8.12 15.54
N LEU A 271 1.63 7.42 15.44
CA LEU A 271 1.69 5.99 15.34
C LEU A 271 1.03 5.31 16.55
N GLY A 272 0.34 4.20 16.30
CA GLY A 272 -0.27 3.35 17.33
C GLY A 272 -1.63 3.83 17.83
N ARG A 273 -2.25 4.77 17.12
CA ARG A 273 -3.59 5.30 17.41
C ARG A 273 -4.67 4.85 16.43
N GLY A 274 -4.31 3.96 15.51
CA GLY A 274 -5.21 3.41 14.49
C GLY A 274 -5.08 4.08 13.12
N PRO A 275 -5.79 3.53 12.10
CA PRO A 275 -5.85 4.10 10.77
C PRO A 275 -6.43 5.51 10.78
N VAL A 276 -6.30 6.21 9.65
CA VAL A 276 -6.69 7.62 9.51
C VAL A 276 -7.68 7.76 8.35
N ALA A 277 -8.86 8.31 8.60
CA ALA A 277 -9.70 8.82 7.51
C ALA A 277 -9.00 10.06 6.93
N ARG A 278 -8.58 9.99 5.67
CA ARG A 278 -7.95 11.12 4.95
C ARG A 278 -9.05 12.09 4.53
N ALA A 279 -9.30 13.13 5.35
CA ALA A 279 -10.33 14.11 5.07
C ALA A 279 -9.95 15.04 3.90
N LEU A 280 -8.65 15.26 3.71
CA LEU A 280 -8.07 16.06 2.64
C LEU A 280 -6.66 15.56 2.34
N ASP A 281 -6.32 15.46 1.08
CA ASP A 281 -4.96 15.27 0.57
C ASP A 281 -4.74 16.06 -0.73
N ASN A 282 -3.63 15.81 -1.43
CA ASN A 282 -3.33 16.53 -2.68
C ASN A 282 -4.23 16.11 -3.85
N SER A 283 -4.90 14.96 -3.75
CA SER A 283 -5.75 14.42 -4.81
C SER A 283 -7.19 14.88 -4.69
N ALA A 284 -7.74 14.92 -3.46
CA ALA A 284 -9.16 15.12 -3.26
C ALA A 284 -9.52 15.62 -1.85
N VAL A 285 -10.74 16.13 -1.76
CA VAL A 285 -11.43 16.40 -0.48
C VAL A 285 -12.47 15.31 -0.31
N THR A 286 -12.34 14.49 0.73
CA THR A 286 -13.36 13.50 1.07
C THR A 286 -14.64 14.22 1.54
N PRO A 287 -15.82 13.94 0.94
CA PRO A 287 -17.04 14.58 1.38
C PRO A 287 -17.29 14.34 2.88
N PRO A 288 -17.59 15.38 3.68
CA PRO A 288 -17.70 15.26 5.14
C PRO A 288 -18.67 14.16 5.61
N ALA A 289 -19.76 13.93 4.88
CA ALA A 289 -20.73 12.89 5.21
C ALA A 289 -20.11 11.47 5.19
N TYR A 290 -19.11 11.22 4.33
CA TYR A 290 -18.39 9.93 4.33
C TYR A 290 -17.43 9.83 5.52
N VAL A 291 -16.74 10.91 5.87
CA VAL A 291 -15.87 10.95 7.04
C VAL A 291 -16.68 10.68 8.31
N ASP A 292 -17.84 11.33 8.46
CA ASP A 292 -18.75 11.14 9.60
C ASP A 292 -19.30 9.72 9.67
N SER A 293 -19.69 9.15 8.52
CA SER A 293 -20.17 7.76 8.43
C SER A 293 -19.08 6.76 8.79
N LEU A 294 -17.84 6.99 8.34
CA LEU A 294 -16.70 6.14 8.68
C LEU A 294 -16.38 6.21 10.17
N ALA A 295 -16.42 7.40 10.76
CA ALA A 295 -16.24 7.60 12.19
C ALA A 295 -17.35 6.91 13.02
N ALA A 296 -18.59 7.00 12.57
CA ALA A 296 -19.72 6.32 13.20
C ALA A 296 -19.56 4.78 13.13
N LEU A 297 -19.16 4.23 11.97
CA LEU A 297 -18.87 2.80 11.82
C LEU A 297 -17.75 2.36 12.75
N ALA A 298 -16.63 3.07 12.77
CA ALA A 298 -15.49 2.74 13.61
C ALA A 298 -15.89 2.70 15.09
N LYS A 299 -16.64 3.72 15.55
CA LYS A 299 -17.18 3.77 16.91
C LYS A 299 -18.13 2.59 17.21
N ALA A 300 -19.04 2.27 16.30
CA ALA A 300 -19.99 1.16 16.47
C ALA A 300 -19.31 -0.22 16.52
N ARG A 301 -18.12 -0.35 15.96
CA ARG A 301 -17.33 -1.59 15.91
C ARG A 301 -16.17 -1.61 16.90
N ASP A 302 -16.06 -0.62 17.77
CA ASP A 302 -14.96 -0.44 18.71
C ASP A 302 -13.59 -0.54 18.01
N LEU A 303 -13.44 0.25 16.94
CA LEU A 303 -12.23 0.35 16.16
C LEU A 303 -11.58 1.71 16.37
N PRO A 304 -10.24 1.76 16.55
CA PRO A 304 -9.55 3.04 16.57
C PRO A 304 -9.62 3.68 15.18
N LEU A 305 -9.86 4.98 15.13
CA LEU A 305 -9.84 5.77 13.91
C LEU A 305 -9.39 7.20 14.24
N GLN A 306 -8.47 7.70 13.47
CA GLN A 306 -8.05 9.10 13.45
C GLN A 306 -8.68 9.79 12.23
N ILE A 307 -8.72 11.12 12.24
CA ILE A 307 -9.15 11.93 11.09
C ILE A 307 -8.08 12.99 10.87
N GLY A 308 -7.63 13.16 9.64
CA GLY A 308 -6.57 14.09 9.37
C GLY A 308 -6.48 14.55 7.92
N THR A 309 -5.54 15.48 7.71
CA THR A 309 -5.11 15.94 6.38
C THR A 309 -3.65 15.58 6.18
N THR A 310 -3.28 15.20 4.97
CA THR A 310 -1.92 14.84 4.61
C THR A 310 -1.55 15.39 3.23
N ASN A 311 -0.29 15.34 2.86
CA ASN A 311 0.15 15.51 1.49
C ASN A 311 0.24 14.17 0.77
N GLY A 312 0.55 14.21 -0.53
CA GLY A 312 0.55 13.03 -1.40
C GLY A 312 -0.81 12.78 -2.04
N GLY A 313 -0.79 12.03 -3.13
CA GLY A 313 -1.99 11.54 -3.79
C GLY A 313 -2.38 10.15 -3.29
N ASN A 314 -3.26 9.49 -4.03
CA ASN A 314 -3.60 8.09 -3.84
C ASN A 314 -4.37 7.55 -5.06
N ASP A 315 -4.42 6.25 -5.20
CA ASP A 315 -5.07 5.53 -6.31
C ASP A 315 -6.57 5.82 -6.47
N GLY A 316 -7.26 6.22 -5.40
CA GLY A 316 -8.70 6.50 -5.43
C GLY A 316 -9.03 7.69 -6.33
N SER A 317 -8.11 8.64 -6.49
CA SER A 317 -8.30 9.80 -7.34
C SER A 317 -8.52 9.44 -8.82
N ALA A 318 -7.95 8.33 -9.29
CA ALA A 318 -8.16 7.84 -10.66
C ALA A 318 -9.63 7.48 -10.96
N PHE A 319 -10.42 7.20 -9.93
CA PHE A 319 -11.84 6.91 -10.07
C PHE A 319 -12.71 8.17 -10.13
N GLY A 320 -12.16 9.32 -9.72
CA GLY A 320 -12.86 10.60 -9.74
C GLY A 320 -13.31 11.03 -11.13
N ASP A 321 -12.54 10.75 -12.16
CA ASP A 321 -12.89 11.03 -13.58
C ASP A 321 -14.15 10.27 -14.03
N TRP A 322 -14.52 9.21 -13.32
CA TRP A 322 -15.72 8.41 -13.55
C TRP A 322 -16.86 8.75 -12.58
N GLY A 323 -16.71 9.83 -11.80
CA GLY A 323 -17.73 10.27 -10.84
C GLY A 323 -17.86 9.38 -9.61
N VAL A 324 -16.87 8.53 -9.33
CA VAL A 324 -16.83 7.65 -8.15
C VAL A 324 -16.20 8.41 -6.99
N PRO A 325 -16.87 8.55 -5.84
CA PRO A 325 -16.27 9.16 -4.66
C PRO A 325 -15.09 8.36 -4.13
N ASP A 326 -13.97 9.05 -3.87
CA ASP A 326 -12.86 8.51 -3.11
C ASP A 326 -13.04 8.79 -1.63
N VAL A 327 -12.91 7.74 -0.81
CA VAL A 327 -12.99 7.80 0.66
C VAL A 327 -11.73 7.12 1.22
N PRO A 328 -10.57 7.77 1.10
CA PRO A 328 -9.30 7.13 1.36
C PRO A 328 -9.06 6.91 2.86
N ILE A 329 -8.42 5.79 3.17
CA ILE A 329 -8.07 5.38 4.53
C ILE A 329 -6.55 5.25 4.60
N GLY A 330 -5.93 6.17 5.29
CA GLY A 330 -4.49 6.15 5.52
C GLY A 330 -4.10 5.34 6.75
N TRP A 331 -2.82 5.09 6.83
CA TRP A 331 -2.16 4.53 8.01
C TRP A 331 -0.92 5.36 8.35
N PRO A 332 -0.67 5.67 9.65
CA PRO A 332 0.41 6.58 10.02
C PRO A 332 1.79 6.01 9.66
N LEU A 333 2.61 6.81 8.99
CA LEU A 333 3.96 6.47 8.56
C LEU A 333 4.94 7.58 8.95
N ARG A 334 6.10 7.19 9.50
CA ARG A 334 7.25 8.09 9.64
C ARG A 334 8.27 7.81 8.57
N TYR A 335 8.93 8.87 8.09
CA TYR A 335 10.05 8.79 7.14
C TYR A 335 9.64 8.20 5.78
N SER A 336 8.44 8.54 5.30
CA SER A 336 7.95 8.11 3.98
C SER A 336 9.00 8.33 2.89
N HIS A 337 9.08 7.41 1.93
CA HIS A 337 10.02 7.42 0.81
C HIS A 337 11.50 7.38 1.24
N SER A 338 11.79 6.86 2.43
CA SER A 338 13.15 6.67 2.92
C SER A 338 13.55 5.19 2.94
N PRO A 339 14.86 4.90 3.07
CA PRO A 339 15.33 3.52 3.23
C PRO A 339 14.87 2.84 4.53
N ALA A 340 14.27 3.57 5.48
CA ALA A 340 13.92 3.08 6.81
C ALA A 340 12.62 3.71 7.34
N GLU A 341 11.52 3.39 6.72
CA GLU A 341 10.18 3.81 7.14
C GLU A 341 9.76 3.11 8.44
N VAL A 342 8.95 3.76 9.27
CA VAL A 342 8.54 3.22 10.56
C VAL A 342 7.02 3.24 10.71
N VAL A 343 6.48 2.09 11.09
CA VAL A 343 5.05 1.86 11.34
C VAL A 343 4.80 1.29 12.73
N ASP A 344 3.58 1.37 13.21
CA ASP A 344 3.13 0.64 14.39
C ASP A 344 2.16 -0.48 13.97
N LEU A 345 2.44 -1.71 14.36
CA LEU A 345 1.64 -2.87 13.93
C LEU A 345 0.21 -2.86 14.47
N ARG A 346 -0.07 -2.08 15.52
CA ARG A 346 -1.44 -1.86 15.98
C ARG A 346 -2.28 -1.11 14.96
N ASP A 347 -1.66 -0.20 14.20
CA ASP A 347 -2.32 0.53 13.13
C ASP A 347 -2.65 -0.41 11.96
N VAL A 348 -1.76 -1.34 11.63
CA VAL A 348 -1.98 -2.38 10.60
C VAL A 348 -3.14 -3.30 10.98
N VAL A 349 -3.19 -3.76 12.24
CA VAL A 349 -4.32 -4.54 12.76
C VAL A 349 -5.62 -3.75 12.69
N GLY A 350 -5.59 -2.48 13.13
CA GLY A 350 -6.73 -1.57 13.10
C GLY A 350 -7.24 -1.36 11.67
N LEU A 351 -6.33 -1.17 10.72
CA LEU A 351 -6.63 -0.98 9.30
C LEU A 351 -7.30 -2.22 8.70
N ALA A 352 -6.75 -3.41 8.90
CA ALA A 352 -7.33 -4.64 8.39
C ALA A 352 -8.75 -4.89 8.95
N ARG A 353 -8.97 -4.61 10.25
CA ARG A 353 -10.28 -4.70 10.87
C ARG A 353 -11.26 -3.67 10.31
N LEU A 354 -10.81 -2.44 10.06
CA LEU A 354 -11.64 -1.38 9.50
C LEU A 354 -12.06 -1.72 8.06
N VAL A 355 -11.13 -2.17 7.23
CA VAL A 355 -11.42 -2.66 5.86
C VAL A 355 -12.48 -3.76 5.89
N GLY A 356 -12.32 -4.75 6.76
CA GLY A 356 -13.32 -5.82 6.93
C GLY A 356 -14.68 -5.30 7.39
N ALA A 357 -14.71 -4.36 8.33
CA ALA A 357 -15.95 -3.76 8.84
C ALA A 357 -16.70 -2.97 7.75
N ILE A 358 -15.97 -2.21 6.92
CA ILE A 358 -16.55 -1.49 5.78
C ILE A 358 -17.09 -2.48 4.75
N ALA A 359 -16.31 -3.52 4.40
CA ALA A 359 -16.71 -4.53 3.44
C ALA A 359 -17.98 -5.28 3.86
N GLU A 360 -18.19 -5.50 5.16
CA GLU A 360 -19.34 -6.23 5.68
C GLU A 360 -20.60 -5.40 5.86
N GLY A 361 -20.51 -4.11 5.98
CA GLY A 361 -21.69 -3.39 6.42
C GLY A 361 -21.74 -1.87 6.29
N TRP A 362 -20.90 -1.27 5.45
CA TRP A 362 -20.96 0.19 5.24
C TRP A 362 -21.25 0.59 3.79
#